data_795a55206e500363af37327eeb035e6c
#
_entry.id   795a55206e500363af37327eeb035e6c
#
_cell.length_a   1.000
_cell.length_b   1.000
_cell.length_c   1.000
_cell.angle_alpha   90.00
_cell.angle_beta   90.00
_cell.angle_gamma   90.00
#
_symmetry.space_group_name_H-M   'P 1'
#
loop_
_entity.id
_entity.type
_entity.pdbx_description
1 polymer ?
#
loop_
_entity_poly.entity_id
_entity_poly.type
_entity_poly.pdbx_seq_one_letter_code
_entity_poly.pdbx_strand_id
1 'polypeptide(L)'
;RSTRKESSAASDVYKRQLGDSASPLYFLIISAILNIFGDLFFVIVLKAGSNGCAISTVLSEALCCLFCIIYIQKKVPILRLGKKWLVFDAGLLKKTIAYGWASAMQQATVQMGKIAIQALVNTMGVSVAAAFAVVNRIDDFAITPEQNIAHAMTALMAQNKGAGKNDRMREGFRCGMILELVYGAAVMLICLGFARPLMSLFVKDEEVIGHGVVYLHLIAVMYILPAVTNALQGFFRGIGDLKVTLMSSFTNMTVRVIAAAPMVLLWNFGIEALPYSYLAGWIAMLLVET
;
A
#
# COMPACT_ATOMS: atom_id res chain seq x y z
N ARG A 1 -10.10 26.51 -23.19
CA ARG A 1 -8.69 26.09 -22.96
C ARG A 1 -8.46 26.10 -21.46
N SER A 2 -8.62 24.96 -20.82
CA SER A 2 -8.35 24.78 -19.38
C SER A 2 -6.84 24.74 -19.19
N THR A 3 -6.27 25.73 -18.55
CA THR A 3 -4.88 25.74 -18.07
C THR A 3 -4.78 24.79 -16.88
N ARG A 4 -4.23 23.62 -17.09
CA ARG A 4 -3.95 22.68 -16.03
C ARG A 4 -2.80 23.16 -15.17
N LYS A 5 -3.07 23.36 -13.89
CA LYS A 5 -2.08 23.67 -12.86
C LYS A 5 -1.80 22.43 -12.05
N GLU A 6 -0.56 22.00 -11.99
CA GLU A 6 -0.18 20.74 -11.36
C GLU A 6 1.05 20.89 -10.47
N SER A 7 1.04 20.22 -9.29
CA SER A 7 2.12 20.22 -8.31
C SER A 7 3.12 19.06 -8.53
N SER A 8 4.27 19.02 -7.86
CA SER A 8 5.38 18.09 -8.12
C SER A 8 5.00 16.59 -7.94
N ALA A 9 4.14 16.26 -6.98
CA ALA A 9 3.59 14.89 -6.85
C ALA A 9 2.65 14.55 -8.03
N ALA A 10 1.92 15.55 -8.56
CA ALA A 10 1.18 15.44 -9.80
C ALA A 10 2.09 15.27 -11.02
N SER A 11 3.37 15.64 -10.94
CA SER A 11 4.33 15.49 -12.04
C SER A 11 4.63 14.03 -12.36
N ASP A 12 4.76 13.16 -11.37
CA ASP A 12 5.00 11.73 -11.62
C ASP A 12 3.73 11.04 -12.12
N VAL A 13 2.57 11.41 -11.59
CA VAL A 13 1.28 10.98 -12.10
C VAL A 13 1.07 11.51 -13.51
N TYR A 14 1.43 12.76 -13.79
CA TYR A 14 1.28 13.39 -15.10
C TYR A 14 2.24 12.83 -16.15
N LYS A 15 3.49 12.49 -15.79
CA LYS A 15 4.42 11.78 -16.68
C LYS A 15 3.90 10.40 -17.07
N ARG A 16 3.37 9.65 -16.12
CA ARG A 16 2.68 8.38 -16.39
C ARG A 16 1.47 8.59 -17.30
N GLN A 17 0.77 9.70 -17.16
CA GLN A 17 -0.34 10.11 -18.04
C GLN A 17 0.09 10.52 -19.45
N LEU A 18 1.30 11.03 -19.62
CA LEU A 18 1.90 11.34 -20.93
C LEU A 18 2.56 10.12 -21.59
N GLY A 19 2.49 8.93 -20.94
CA GLY A 19 3.10 7.69 -21.44
C GLY A 19 4.57 7.51 -21.08
N ASP A 20 5.18 8.45 -20.34
CA ASP A 20 6.54 8.30 -19.82
C ASP A 20 6.53 7.71 -18.39
N SER A 21 6.36 6.40 -18.31
CA SER A 21 6.47 5.66 -17.05
C SER A 21 7.91 5.26 -16.70
N ALA A 22 8.83 5.34 -17.67
CA ALA A 22 10.21 4.92 -17.49
C ALA A 22 11.04 5.93 -16.67
N SER A 23 10.89 7.23 -16.92
CA SER A 23 11.68 8.25 -16.23
C SER A 23 11.51 8.25 -14.70
N PRO A 24 10.28 8.17 -14.13
CA PRO A 24 10.10 8.02 -12.68
C PRO A 24 10.76 6.76 -12.12
N LEU A 25 10.70 5.64 -12.87
CA LEU A 25 11.33 4.40 -12.46
C LEU A 25 12.86 4.54 -12.35
N TYR A 26 13.51 5.17 -13.31
CA TYR A 26 14.96 5.43 -13.26
C TYR A 26 15.35 6.28 -12.05
N PHE A 27 14.57 7.31 -11.71
CA PHE A 27 14.85 8.13 -10.53
C PHE A 27 14.70 7.35 -9.23
N LEU A 28 13.70 6.48 -9.14
CA LEU A 28 13.51 5.60 -7.98
C LEU A 28 14.66 4.60 -7.85
N ILE A 29 15.11 3.99 -8.95
CA ILE A 29 16.26 3.08 -8.94
C ILE A 29 17.54 3.81 -8.49
N ILE A 30 17.80 5.00 -9.04
CA ILE A 30 18.96 5.81 -8.65
C ILE A 30 18.87 6.17 -7.16
N SER A 31 17.70 6.60 -6.67
CA SER A 31 17.50 6.92 -5.26
C SER A 31 17.75 5.71 -4.36
N ALA A 32 17.23 4.54 -4.73
CA ALA A 32 17.44 3.30 -3.98
C ALA A 32 18.92 2.91 -3.92
N ILE A 33 19.63 3.00 -5.03
CA ILE A 33 21.08 2.74 -5.09
C ILE A 33 21.85 3.73 -4.20
N LEU A 34 21.55 5.02 -4.31
CA LEU A 34 22.18 6.04 -3.48
C LEU A 34 21.88 5.83 -1.98
N ASN A 35 20.67 5.40 -1.64
CA ASN A 35 20.31 5.08 -0.26
C ASN A 35 21.12 3.90 0.28
N ILE A 36 21.22 2.78 -0.48
CA ILE A 36 22.01 1.61 -0.07
C ILE A 36 23.48 1.99 0.15
N PHE A 37 24.10 2.69 -0.80
CA PHE A 37 25.49 3.13 -0.63
C PHE A 37 25.66 4.13 0.50
N GLY A 38 24.71 5.04 0.68
CA GLY A 38 24.70 5.98 1.78
C GLY A 38 24.57 5.27 3.13
N ASP A 39 23.66 4.32 3.26
CA ASP A 39 23.50 3.54 4.49
C ASP A 39 24.79 2.81 4.86
N LEU A 40 25.42 2.12 3.90
CA LEU A 40 26.69 1.44 4.11
C LEU A 40 27.78 2.43 4.52
N PHE A 41 27.87 3.59 3.88
CA PHE A 41 28.85 4.61 4.21
C PHE A 41 28.66 5.19 5.61
N PHE A 42 27.43 5.63 5.94
CA PHE A 42 27.14 6.24 7.24
C PHE A 42 27.23 5.24 8.40
N VAL A 43 26.83 3.97 8.17
CA VAL A 43 26.87 2.95 9.23
C VAL A 43 28.25 2.35 9.40
N ILE A 44 28.92 1.96 8.30
CA ILE A 44 30.21 1.25 8.37
C ILE A 44 31.39 2.22 8.55
N VAL A 45 31.43 3.29 7.73
CA VAL A 45 32.60 4.21 7.74
C VAL A 45 32.47 5.24 8.86
N LEU A 46 31.30 5.90 8.98
CA LEU A 46 31.11 6.95 9.98
C LEU A 46 30.56 6.41 11.32
N LYS A 47 30.20 5.13 11.41
CA LYS A 47 29.66 4.46 12.62
C LYS A 47 28.50 5.21 13.26
N ALA A 48 27.68 5.88 12.45
CA ALA A 48 26.58 6.73 12.89
C ALA A 48 25.31 5.95 13.30
N GLY A 49 25.32 4.61 13.21
CA GLY A 49 24.21 3.75 13.60
C GLY A 49 22.90 4.09 12.86
N SER A 50 21.77 4.03 13.55
CA SER A 50 20.45 4.30 12.96
C SER A 50 20.27 5.76 12.51
N ASN A 51 20.96 6.71 13.14
CA ASN A 51 20.96 8.11 12.71
C ASN A 51 21.58 8.26 11.31
N GLY A 52 22.63 7.47 11.02
CA GLY A 52 23.25 7.42 9.71
C GLY A 52 22.29 6.97 8.61
N CYS A 53 21.52 5.92 8.85
CA CYS A 53 20.48 5.46 7.91
C CYS A 53 19.41 6.54 7.67
N ALA A 54 18.98 7.24 8.71
CA ALA A 54 18.00 8.32 8.56
C ALA A 54 18.55 9.47 7.70
N ILE A 55 19.80 9.88 7.91
CA ILE A 55 20.46 10.93 7.13
C ILE A 55 20.62 10.48 5.66
N SER A 56 21.06 9.25 5.43
CA SER A 56 21.20 8.66 4.09
C SER A 56 19.88 8.68 3.33
N THR A 57 18.79 8.25 3.97
CA THR A 57 17.45 8.24 3.36
C THR A 57 17.03 9.65 2.95
N VAL A 58 17.16 10.63 3.85
CA VAL A 58 16.79 12.03 3.55
C VAL A 58 17.62 12.60 2.41
N LEU A 59 18.94 12.33 2.39
CA LEU A 59 19.83 12.79 1.33
C LEU A 59 19.49 12.15 -0.02
N SER A 60 19.20 10.85 -0.05
CA SER A 60 18.86 10.13 -1.28
C SER A 60 17.54 10.64 -1.86
N GLU A 61 16.55 10.89 -1.02
CA GLU A 61 15.27 11.46 -1.44
C GLU A 61 15.41 12.92 -1.92
N ALA A 62 16.23 13.73 -1.24
CA ALA A 62 16.51 15.09 -1.64
C ALA A 62 17.21 15.16 -3.01
N LEU A 63 18.18 14.27 -3.25
CA LEU A 63 18.86 14.15 -4.54
C LEU A 63 17.89 13.66 -5.64
N CYS A 64 17.04 12.68 -5.34
CA CYS A 64 16.00 12.24 -6.26
C CYS A 64 15.07 13.39 -6.66
N CYS A 65 14.61 14.16 -5.68
CA CYS A 65 13.76 15.34 -5.92
C CYS A 65 14.48 16.38 -6.81
N LEU A 66 15.75 16.65 -6.55
CA LEU A 66 16.58 17.55 -7.35
C LEU A 66 16.69 17.07 -8.80
N PHE A 67 16.98 15.78 -9.01
CA PHE A 67 17.05 15.19 -10.36
C PHE A 67 15.69 15.27 -11.08
N CYS A 68 14.60 15.01 -10.38
CA CYS A 68 13.24 15.18 -10.93
C CYS A 68 12.99 16.63 -11.37
N ILE A 69 13.35 17.62 -10.55
CA ILE A 69 13.18 19.04 -10.87
C ILE A 69 14.01 19.41 -12.11
N ILE A 70 15.28 19.03 -12.16
CA ILE A 70 16.17 19.29 -13.30
C ILE A 70 15.61 18.66 -14.58
N TYR A 71 15.13 17.42 -14.49
CA TYR A 71 14.54 16.73 -15.63
C TYR A 71 13.29 17.43 -16.15
N ILE A 72 12.39 17.82 -15.25
CA ILE A 72 11.17 18.56 -15.58
C ILE A 72 11.51 19.86 -16.28
N GLN A 73 12.45 20.61 -15.73
CA GLN A 73 12.89 21.90 -16.32
C GLN A 73 13.43 21.73 -17.74
N LYS A 74 14.15 20.62 -18.03
CA LYS A 74 14.80 20.39 -19.32
C LYS A 74 13.90 19.71 -20.34
N LYS A 75 13.11 18.69 -19.92
CA LYS A 75 12.42 17.76 -20.82
C LYS A 75 10.92 17.95 -20.89
N VAL A 76 10.30 18.65 -19.93
CA VAL A 76 8.85 18.80 -19.86
C VAL A 76 8.46 20.28 -19.83
N PRO A 77 8.42 20.96 -21.00
CA PRO A 77 8.18 22.41 -21.07
C PRO A 77 6.88 22.87 -20.40
N ILE A 78 5.86 22.00 -20.44
CA ILE A 78 4.53 22.24 -19.85
C ILE A 78 4.55 22.37 -18.33
N LEU A 79 5.52 21.70 -17.67
CA LEU A 79 5.66 21.66 -16.21
C LEU A 79 6.81 22.52 -15.69
N ARG A 80 7.43 23.35 -16.53
CA ARG A 80 8.52 24.23 -16.09
C ARG A 80 8.05 25.12 -14.95
N LEU A 81 8.72 24.98 -13.80
CA LEU A 81 8.47 25.82 -12.65
C LEU A 81 8.86 27.27 -12.97
N GLY A 82 7.95 28.19 -12.82
CA GLY A 82 8.15 29.60 -13.04
C GLY A 82 7.22 30.44 -12.18
N LYS A 83 7.52 31.73 -11.98
CA LYS A 83 6.70 32.64 -11.16
C LYS A 83 5.24 32.67 -11.58
N LYS A 84 4.92 32.40 -12.87
CA LYS A 84 3.56 32.33 -13.41
C LYS A 84 2.71 31.18 -12.82
N TRP A 85 3.32 30.18 -12.20
CA TRP A 85 2.66 29.02 -11.62
C TRP A 85 2.39 29.18 -10.12
N LEU A 86 2.96 30.21 -9.48
CA LEU A 86 2.69 30.58 -8.08
C LEU A 86 1.35 31.32 -7.98
N VAL A 87 0.26 30.65 -8.39
CA VAL A 87 -1.10 31.17 -8.28
C VAL A 87 -1.83 30.39 -7.20
N PHE A 88 -2.34 31.11 -6.21
CA PHE A 88 -3.16 30.54 -5.15
C PHE A 88 -4.61 30.47 -5.61
N ASP A 89 -5.16 29.27 -5.71
CA ASP A 89 -6.56 29.00 -6.02
C ASP A 89 -7.21 28.32 -4.80
N ALA A 90 -8.00 29.10 -4.06
CA ALA A 90 -8.66 28.63 -2.84
C ALA A 90 -9.66 27.49 -3.10
N GLY A 91 -10.33 27.47 -4.27
CA GLY A 91 -11.27 26.41 -4.64
C GLY A 91 -10.56 25.09 -4.90
N LEU A 92 -9.44 25.13 -5.61
CA LEU A 92 -8.60 23.96 -5.85
C LEU A 92 -7.96 23.46 -4.54
N LEU A 93 -7.47 24.36 -3.70
CA LEU A 93 -6.90 24.03 -2.40
C LEU A 93 -7.92 23.32 -1.52
N LYS A 94 -9.16 23.83 -1.42
CA LYS A 94 -10.24 23.19 -0.64
C LYS A 94 -10.52 21.76 -1.10
N LYS A 95 -10.58 21.53 -2.41
CA LYS A 95 -10.75 20.18 -2.97
C LYS A 95 -9.56 19.27 -2.63
N THR A 96 -8.34 19.77 -2.81
CA THR A 96 -7.11 19.01 -2.51
C THR A 96 -7.05 18.63 -1.03
N ILE A 97 -7.37 19.56 -0.12
CA ILE A 97 -7.42 19.28 1.33
C ILE A 97 -8.50 18.24 1.63
N ALA A 98 -9.69 18.35 1.04
CA ALA A 98 -10.77 17.38 1.29
C ALA A 98 -10.38 15.96 0.86
N TYR A 99 -9.76 15.79 -0.32
CA TYR A 99 -9.25 14.50 -0.77
C TYR A 99 -8.07 14.00 0.07
N GLY A 100 -7.13 14.88 0.38
CA GLY A 100 -5.98 14.55 1.22
C GLY A 100 -6.39 14.14 2.64
N TRP A 101 -7.37 14.84 3.23
CA TRP A 101 -7.92 14.50 4.54
C TRP A 101 -8.58 13.12 4.54
N ALA A 102 -9.43 12.81 3.57
CA ALA A 102 -10.07 11.50 3.47
C ALA A 102 -9.04 10.37 3.34
N SER A 103 -8.01 10.55 2.50
CA SER A 103 -6.92 9.58 2.36
C SER A 103 -6.09 9.44 3.63
N ALA A 104 -5.79 10.55 4.32
CA ALA A 104 -5.05 10.53 5.58
C ALA A 104 -5.83 9.81 6.68
N MET A 105 -7.14 10.07 6.80
CA MET A 105 -8.01 9.38 7.75
C MET A 105 -8.12 7.88 7.45
N GLN A 106 -8.19 7.50 6.18
CA GLN A 106 -8.16 6.08 5.78
C GLN A 106 -6.87 5.40 6.25
N GLN A 107 -5.72 6.00 5.98
CA GLN A 107 -4.43 5.45 6.40
C GLN A 107 -4.27 5.42 7.92
N ALA A 108 -4.69 6.47 8.62
CA ALA A 108 -4.69 6.50 10.08
C ALA A 108 -5.53 5.36 10.68
N THR A 109 -6.73 5.13 10.13
CA THR A 109 -7.61 4.02 10.58
C THR A 109 -6.93 2.66 10.41
N VAL A 110 -6.29 2.43 9.25
CA VAL A 110 -5.56 1.18 9.00
C VAL A 110 -4.42 0.98 9.99
N GLN A 111 -3.64 2.04 10.26
CA GLN A 111 -2.52 1.94 11.20
C GLN A 111 -2.99 1.76 12.65
N MET A 112 -4.04 2.44 13.06
CA MET A 112 -4.65 2.23 14.40
C MET A 112 -5.16 0.79 14.56
N GLY A 113 -5.81 0.23 13.53
CA GLY A 113 -6.22 -1.17 13.52
C GLY A 113 -5.05 -2.14 13.64
N LYS A 114 -3.96 -1.90 12.90
CA LYS A 114 -2.72 -2.71 13.01
C LYS A 114 -2.13 -2.65 14.43
N ILE A 115 -2.11 -1.46 15.06
CA ILE A 115 -1.61 -1.30 16.45
C ILE A 115 -2.50 -2.07 17.42
N ALA A 116 -3.82 -2.00 17.29
CA ALA A 116 -4.75 -2.73 18.15
C ALA A 116 -4.58 -4.26 18.03
N ILE A 117 -4.45 -4.79 16.81
CA ILE A 117 -4.15 -6.21 16.59
C ILE A 117 -2.78 -6.58 17.17
N GLN A 118 -1.74 -5.76 16.98
CA GLN A 118 -0.42 -6.02 17.56
C GLN A 118 -0.47 -6.06 19.10
N ALA A 119 -1.26 -5.19 19.72
CA ALA A 119 -1.45 -5.20 21.16
C ALA A 119 -2.07 -6.52 21.64
N LEU A 120 -3.09 -7.05 20.92
CA LEU A 120 -3.67 -8.37 21.21
C LEU A 120 -2.66 -9.49 21.01
N VAL A 121 -1.90 -9.49 19.94
CA VAL A 121 -0.87 -10.49 19.66
C VAL A 121 0.19 -10.54 20.77
N ASN A 122 0.57 -9.40 21.30
CA ASN A 122 1.55 -9.34 22.39
C ASN A 122 1.06 -10.02 23.69
N THR A 123 -0.25 -10.20 23.86
CA THR A 123 -0.81 -10.97 25.00
C THR A 123 -0.75 -12.49 24.80
N MET A 124 -0.51 -12.96 23.56
CA MET A 124 -0.56 -14.39 23.20
C MET A 124 0.77 -15.12 23.44
N GLY A 125 1.81 -14.41 23.87
CA GLY A 125 3.14 -14.96 24.13
C GLY A 125 4.17 -14.60 23.06
N VAL A 126 5.44 -14.84 23.41
CA VAL A 126 6.59 -14.39 22.61
C VAL A 126 6.68 -15.15 21.29
N SER A 127 6.48 -16.47 21.29
CA SER A 127 6.56 -17.31 20.10
C SER A 127 5.49 -16.92 19.05
N VAL A 128 4.26 -16.65 19.51
CA VAL A 128 3.16 -16.21 18.64
C VAL A 128 3.42 -14.80 18.09
N ALA A 129 3.90 -13.88 18.93
CA ALA A 129 4.24 -12.54 18.49
C ALA A 129 5.39 -12.53 17.47
N ALA A 130 6.39 -13.37 17.66
CA ALA A 130 7.48 -13.56 16.70
C ALA A 130 6.96 -14.15 15.37
N ALA A 131 6.13 -15.18 15.43
CA ALA A 131 5.51 -15.75 14.22
C ALA A 131 4.68 -14.72 13.46
N PHE A 132 3.84 -13.95 14.16
CA PHE A 132 3.04 -12.86 13.55
C PHE A 132 3.93 -11.79 12.91
N ALA A 133 5.04 -11.41 13.54
CA ALA A 133 5.97 -10.44 12.96
C ALA A 133 6.60 -10.93 11.64
N VAL A 134 6.97 -12.22 11.58
CA VAL A 134 7.50 -12.83 10.34
C VAL A 134 6.43 -12.89 9.26
N VAL A 135 5.21 -13.36 9.62
CA VAL A 135 4.11 -13.44 8.66
C VAL A 135 3.76 -12.07 8.11
N ASN A 136 3.73 -11.01 8.94
CA ASN A 136 3.52 -9.65 8.44
C ASN A 136 4.57 -9.22 7.39
N ARG A 137 5.81 -9.68 7.50
CA ARG A 137 6.83 -9.43 6.46
C ARG A 137 6.50 -10.14 5.15
N ILE A 138 6.04 -11.38 5.24
CA ILE A 138 5.59 -12.14 4.06
C ILE A 138 4.36 -11.47 3.44
N ASP A 139 3.39 -11.06 4.26
CA ASP A 139 2.20 -10.33 3.82
C ASP A 139 2.53 -9.00 3.13
N ASP A 140 3.51 -8.24 3.63
CA ASP A 140 3.95 -7.01 2.99
C ASP A 140 4.45 -7.26 1.57
N PHE A 141 5.20 -8.36 1.33
CA PHE A 141 5.62 -8.76 -0.02
C PHE A 141 4.46 -9.26 -0.88
N ALA A 142 3.48 -9.93 -0.29
CA ALA A 142 2.31 -10.45 -0.99
C ALA A 142 1.33 -9.34 -1.38
N ILE A 143 1.00 -8.43 -0.46
CA ILE A 143 -0.06 -7.42 -0.64
C ILE A 143 0.44 -6.16 -1.37
N THR A 144 1.73 -5.82 -1.29
CA THR A 144 2.26 -4.61 -1.95
C THR A 144 2.02 -4.59 -3.46
N PRO A 145 2.23 -5.67 -4.25
CA PRO A 145 1.90 -5.67 -5.66
C PRO A 145 0.41 -5.51 -5.94
N GLU A 146 -0.49 -6.11 -5.15
CA GLU A 146 -1.95 -5.89 -5.27
C GLU A 146 -2.29 -4.41 -5.10
N GLN A 147 -1.77 -3.76 -4.06
CA GLN A 147 -1.96 -2.33 -3.85
C GLN A 147 -1.47 -1.49 -5.05
N ASN A 148 -0.35 -1.88 -5.67
CA ASN A 148 0.16 -1.19 -6.86
C ASN A 148 -0.74 -1.39 -8.09
N ILE A 149 -1.34 -2.58 -8.27
CA ILE A 149 -2.36 -2.82 -9.30
C ILE A 149 -3.57 -1.92 -9.05
N ALA A 150 -4.07 -1.84 -7.81
CA ALA A 150 -5.17 -0.94 -7.43
C ALA A 150 -4.85 0.54 -7.69
N HIS A 151 -3.61 0.98 -7.43
CA HIS A 151 -3.15 2.34 -7.76
C HIS A 151 -3.13 2.60 -9.28
N ALA A 152 -2.69 1.62 -10.08
CA ALA A 152 -2.74 1.70 -11.53
C ALA A 152 -4.20 1.78 -12.04
N MET A 153 -5.09 0.98 -11.47
CA MET A 153 -6.53 1.05 -11.74
C MET A 153 -7.10 2.43 -11.39
N THR A 154 -6.73 3.00 -10.24
CA THR A 154 -7.15 4.36 -9.84
C THR A 154 -6.82 5.38 -10.93
N ALA A 155 -5.59 5.35 -11.45
CA ALA A 155 -5.16 6.26 -12.51
C ALA A 155 -5.95 6.04 -13.81
N LEU A 156 -6.14 4.78 -14.21
CA LEU A 156 -6.89 4.41 -15.41
C LEU A 156 -8.36 4.85 -15.32
N MET A 157 -9.02 4.62 -14.19
CA MET A 157 -10.41 5.04 -13.95
C MET A 157 -10.55 6.56 -14.01
N ALA A 158 -9.66 7.29 -13.31
CA ALA A 158 -9.69 8.75 -13.28
C ALA A 158 -9.51 9.36 -14.69
N GLN A 159 -8.58 8.83 -15.49
CA GLN A 159 -8.35 9.30 -16.86
C GLN A 159 -9.56 9.07 -17.77
N ASN A 160 -10.13 7.85 -17.76
CA ASN A 160 -11.25 7.52 -18.61
C ASN A 160 -12.54 8.23 -18.19
N LYS A 161 -12.75 8.43 -16.87
CA LYS A 161 -13.84 9.25 -16.35
C LYS A 161 -13.71 10.70 -16.82
N GLY A 162 -12.50 11.28 -16.72
CA GLY A 162 -12.24 12.65 -17.20
C GLY A 162 -12.42 12.81 -18.70
N ALA A 163 -12.26 11.75 -19.50
CA ALA A 163 -12.46 11.71 -20.94
C ALA A 163 -13.90 11.31 -21.35
N GLY A 164 -14.80 11.00 -20.41
CA GLY A 164 -16.16 10.54 -20.69
C GLY A 164 -16.25 9.13 -21.31
N LYS A 165 -15.19 8.30 -21.20
CA LYS A 165 -15.09 6.99 -21.85
C LYS A 165 -15.51 5.86 -20.91
N ASN A 166 -16.81 5.72 -20.67
CA ASN A 166 -17.36 4.72 -19.72
C ASN A 166 -17.07 3.27 -20.12
N ASP A 167 -17.06 2.96 -21.43
CA ASP A 167 -16.76 1.59 -21.90
C ASP A 167 -15.33 1.19 -21.53
N ARG A 168 -14.37 2.11 -21.70
CA ARG A 168 -12.98 1.88 -21.30
C ARG A 168 -12.80 1.75 -19.79
N MET A 169 -13.63 2.46 -19.00
CA MET A 169 -13.64 2.28 -17.55
C MET A 169 -14.09 0.86 -17.17
N ARG A 170 -15.15 0.37 -17.80
CA ARG A 170 -15.69 -0.97 -17.54
C ARG A 170 -14.69 -2.06 -17.95
N GLU A 171 -14.08 -1.93 -19.12
CA GLU A 171 -13.05 -2.83 -19.61
C GLU A 171 -11.80 -2.81 -18.71
N GLY A 172 -11.31 -1.62 -18.35
CA GLY A 172 -10.18 -1.45 -17.45
C GLY A 172 -10.42 -2.02 -16.06
N PHE A 173 -11.63 -1.86 -15.51
CA PHE A 173 -12.00 -2.48 -14.23
C PHE A 173 -11.97 -4.02 -14.33
N ARG A 174 -12.54 -4.58 -15.41
CA ARG A 174 -12.54 -6.03 -15.62
C ARG A 174 -11.11 -6.58 -15.76
N CYS A 175 -10.26 -5.94 -16.54
CA CYS A 175 -8.85 -6.32 -16.67
C CYS A 175 -8.10 -6.24 -15.33
N GLY A 176 -8.28 -5.16 -14.59
CA GLY A 176 -7.66 -4.97 -13.28
C GLY A 176 -8.14 -6.02 -12.28
N MET A 177 -9.43 -6.32 -12.22
CA MET A 177 -9.99 -7.36 -11.36
C MET A 177 -9.42 -8.75 -11.71
N ILE A 178 -9.31 -9.09 -12.98
CA ILE A 178 -8.72 -10.36 -13.41
C ILE A 178 -7.24 -10.42 -12.98
N LEU A 179 -6.50 -9.34 -13.16
CA LEU A 179 -5.09 -9.28 -12.77
C LEU A 179 -4.90 -9.46 -11.25
N GLU A 180 -5.73 -8.79 -10.45
CA GLU A 180 -5.75 -8.95 -8.98
C GLU A 180 -6.07 -10.40 -8.58
N LEU A 181 -7.10 -10.99 -9.16
CA LEU A 181 -7.49 -12.39 -8.87
C LEU A 181 -6.41 -13.39 -9.27
N VAL A 182 -5.79 -13.22 -10.45
CA VAL A 182 -4.70 -14.10 -10.89
C VAL A 182 -3.49 -13.97 -9.97
N TYR A 183 -3.15 -12.73 -9.58
CA TYR A 183 -2.05 -12.49 -8.65
C TYR A 183 -2.35 -13.06 -7.25
N GLY A 184 -3.53 -12.78 -6.69
CA GLY A 184 -3.97 -13.31 -5.40
C GLY A 184 -3.99 -14.84 -5.37
N ALA A 185 -4.45 -15.48 -6.47
CA ALA A 185 -4.41 -16.93 -6.62
C ALA A 185 -2.97 -17.46 -6.67
N ALA A 186 -2.05 -16.77 -7.34
CA ALA A 186 -0.64 -17.16 -7.37
C ALA A 186 -0.01 -17.05 -5.97
N VAL A 187 -0.26 -15.97 -5.23
CA VAL A 187 0.20 -15.80 -3.84
C VAL A 187 -0.38 -16.88 -2.93
N MET A 188 -1.68 -17.17 -3.06
CA MET A 188 -2.34 -18.25 -2.33
C MET A 188 -1.60 -19.58 -2.53
N LEU A 189 -1.34 -19.97 -3.79
CA LEU A 189 -0.64 -21.23 -4.11
C LEU A 189 0.80 -21.26 -3.55
N ILE A 190 1.52 -20.13 -3.63
CA ILE A 190 2.87 -20.01 -3.07
C ILE A 190 2.83 -20.17 -1.54
N CYS A 191 1.94 -19.48 -0.86
CA CYS A 191 1.83 -19.58 0.60
C CYS A 191 1.37 -20.95 1.06
N LEU A 192 0.46 -21.62 0.33
CA LEU A 192 0.05 -23.01 0.66
C LEU A 192 1.17 -24.02 0.42
N GLY A 193 1.90 -23.90 -0.69
CA GLY A 193 2.94 -24.87 -1.06
C GLY A 193 4.28 -24.66 -0.32
N PHE A 194 4.58 -23.42 0.06
CA PHE A 194 5.90 -23.03 0.57
C PHE A 194 5.85 -22.34 1.95
N ALA A 195 4.79 -22.52 2.74
CA ALA A 195 4.64 -21.87 4.05
C ALA A 195 5.85 -22.09 4.97
N ARG A 196 6.28 -23.34 5.13
CA ARG A 196 7.44 -23.67 5.99
C ARG A 196 8.76 -23.11 5.46
N PRO A 197 9.14 -23.28 4.18
CA PRO A 197 10.30 -22.62 3.59
C PRO A 197 10.27 -21.09 3.76
N LEU A 198 9.13 -20.45 3.52
CA LEU A 198 8.98 -18.99 3.67
C LEU A 198 9.26 -18.54 5.12
N MET A 199 8.70 -19.23 6.11
CA MET A 199 8.97 -18.95 7.52
C MET A 199 10.45 -19.16 7.88
N SER A 200 11.06 -20.25 7.39
CA SER A 200 12.44 -20.60 7.70
C SER A 200 13.49 -19.64 7.12
N LEU A 201 13.12 -18.79 6.14
CA LEU A 201 13.98 -17.71 5.65
C LEU A 201 14.22 -16.62 6.70
N PHE A 202 13.29 -16.44 7.62
CA PHE A 202 13.32 -15.33 8.60
C PHE A 202 13.67 -15.82 10.02
N VAL A 203 13.30 -17.06 10.37
CA VAL A 203 13.46 -17.56 11.72
C VAL A 203 13.86 -19.04 11.70
N LYS A 204 14.62 -19.49 12.73
CA LYS A 204 15.09 -20.87 12.87
C LYS A 204 14.39 -21.64 14.00
N ASP A 205 13.62 -20.94 14.82
CA ASP A 205 12.89 -21.53 15.94
C ASP A 205 11.69 -22.32 15.40
N GLU A 206 11.65 -23.63 15.71
CA GLU A 206 10.63 -24.55 15.21
C GLU A 206 9.23 -24.25 15.77
N GLU A 207 9.12 -23.75 17.00
CA GLU A 207 7.85 -23.35 17.58
C GLU A 207 7.26 -22.13 16.84
N VAL A 208 8.10 -21.13 16.57
CA VAL A 208 7.73 -19.94 15.80
C VAL A 208 7.35 -20.31 14.36
N ILE A 209 8.11 -21.21 13.73
CA ILE A 209 7.79 -21.72 12.39
C ILE A 209 6.44 -22.43 12.40
N GLY A 210 6.19 -23.28 13.41
CA GLY A 210 4.93 -24.00 13.55
C GLY A 210 3.73 -23.06 13.59
N HIS A 211 3.74 -22.05 14.46
CA HIS A 211 2.70 -21.04 14.53
C HIS A 211 2.53 -20.25 13.22
N GLY A 212 3.64 -19.86 12.59
CA GLY A 212 3.61 -19.12 11.33
C GLY A 212 3.06 -19.92 10.17
N VAL A 213 3.35 -21.22 10.08
CA VAL A 213 2.82 -22.12 9.05
C VAL A 213 1.30 -22.25 9.18
N VAL A 214 0.79 -22.45 10.40
CA VAL A 214 -0.66 -22.51 10.66
C VAL A 214 -1.33 -21.21 10.21
N TYR A 215 -0.76 -20.06 10.59
CA TYR A 215 -1.27 -18.76 10.20
C TYR A 215 -1.26 -18.58 8.66
N LEU A 216 -0.12 -18.86 7.99
CA LEU A 216 0.01 -18.72 6.55
C LEU A 216 -0.96 -19.60 5.77
N HIS A 217 -1.19 -20.83 6.19
CA HIS A 217 -2.14 -21.73 5.55
C HIS A 217 -3.58 -21.19 5.64
N LEU A 218 -3.97 -20.65 6.81
CA LEU A 218 -5.30 -20.09 7.00
C LEU A 218 -5.51 -18.81 6.19
N ILE A 219 -4.53 -17.89 6.22
CA ILE A 219 -4.67 -16.62 5.51
C ILE A 219 -4.51 -16.78 4.00
N ALA A 220 -3.72 -17.76 3.55
CA ALA A 220 -3.47 -18.00 2.12
C ALA A 220 -4.76 -18.15 1.31
N VAL A 221 -5.71 -18.94 1.80
CA VAL A 221 -7.01 -19.14 1.13
C VAL A 221 -7.81 -17.84 1.05
N MET A 222 -7.52 -16.89 1.93
CA MET A 222 -8.24 -15.62 2.03
C MET A 222 -7.67 -14.52 1.11
N TYR A 223 -6.48 -14.68 0.49
CA TYR A 223 -5.86 -13.65 -0.37
C TYR A 223 -6.70 -13.24 -1.57
N ILE A 224 -7.69 -14.03 -1.96
CA ILE A 224 -8.66 -13.65 -3.00
C ILE A 224 -9.55 -12.49 -2.54
N LEU A 225 -9.84 -12.36 -1.23
CA LEU A 225 -10.67 -11.27 -0.72
C LEU A 225 -9.98 -9.90 -0.79
N PRO A 226 -8.71 -9.73 -0.30
CA PRO A 226 -7.99 -8.48 -0.50
C PRO A 226 -7.79 -8.16 -1.98
N ALA A 227 -7.59 -9.13 -2.87
CA ALA A 227 -7.50 -8.89 -4.31
C ALA A 227 -8.79 -8.23 -4.84
N VAL A 228 -9.96 -8.74 -4.47
CA VAL A 228 -11.25 -8.15 -4.88
C VAL A 228 -11.45 -6.76 -4.27
N THR A 229 -11.20 -6.60 -2.96
CA THR A 229 -11.40 -5.31 -2.28
C THR A 229 -10.40 -4.26 -2.76
N ASN A 230 -9.15 -4.61 -3.07
CA ASN A 230 -8.17 -3.69 -3.65
C ASN A 230 -8.61 -3.21 -5.04
N ALA A 231 -9.13 -4.10 -5.89
CA ALA A 231 -9.68 -3.71 -7.19
C ALA A 231 -10.87 -2.74 -7.06
N LEU A 232 -11.81 -3.01 -6.15
CA LEU A 232 -12.94 -2.13 -5.87
C LEU A 232 -12.47 -0.78 -5.31
N GLN A 233 -11.54 -0.76 -4.38
CA GLN A 233 -10.95 0.48 -3.88
C GLN A 233 -10.23 1.27 -4.97
N GLY A 234 -9.50 0.60 -5.86
CA GLY A 234 -8.88 1.23 -7.03
C GLY A 234 -9.90 1.92 -7.92
N PHE A 235 -11.04 1.27 -8.14
CA PHE A 235 -12.16 1.83 -8.89
C PHE A 235 -12.77 3.05 -8.20
N PHE A 236 -13.19 2.93 -6.92
CA PHE A 236 -13.83 4.01 -6.18
C PHE A 236 -12.92 5.23 -6.02
N ARG A 237 -11.64 5.03 -5.74
CA ARG A 237 -10.65 6.13 -5.72
C ARG A 237 -10.56 6.82 -7.09
N GLY A 238 -10.53 6.04 -8.17
CA GLY A 238 -10.42 6.57 -9.53
C GLY A 238 -11.64 7.37 -9.97
N ILE A 239 -12.82 6.98 -9.56
CA ILE A 239 -14.04 7.75 -9.81
C ILE A 239 -14.23 8.93 -8.85
N GLY A 240 -13.36 9.05 -7.83
CA GLY A 240 -13.39 10.13 -6.84
C GLY A 240 -14.36 9.92 -5.70
N ASP A 241 -14.90 8.73 -5.51
CA ASP A 241 -15.76 8.38 -4.37
C ASP A 241 -14.92 7.86 -3.20
N LEU A 242 -14.26 8.79 -2.53
CA LEU A 242 -13.43 8.48 -1.37
C LEU A 242 -14.23 8.14 -0.11
N LYS A 243 -15.54 8.42 -0.09
CA LYS A 243 -16.39 8.08 1.06
C LYS A 243 -16.52 6.57 1.20
N VAL A 244 -16.77 5.87 0.10
CA VAL A 244 -16.85 4.40 0.08
C VAL A 244 -15.53 3.80 0.56
N THR A 245 -14.39 4.25 0.04
CA THR A 245 -13.08 3.70 0.44
C THR A 245 -12.73 3.97 1.90
N LEU A 246 -13.12 5.13 2.43
CA LEU A 246 -12.92 5.45 3.85
C LEU A 246 -13.82 4.58 4.74
N MET A 247 -15.11 4.49 4.41
CA MET A 247 -16.09 3.71 5.19
C MET A 247 -15.74 2.22 5.16
N SER A 248 -15.40 1.66 4.01
CA SER A 248 -15.02 0.25 3.87
C SER A 248 -13.77 -0.08 4.68
N SER A 249 -12.74 0.76 4.63
CA SER A 249 -11.52 0.58 5.43
C SER A 249 -11.78 0.71 6.93
N PHE A 250 -12.62 1.66 7.34
CA PHE A 250 -13.03 1.83 8.74
C PHE A 250 -13.80 0.60 9.23
N THR A 251 -14.77 0.13 8.46
CA THR A 251 -15.55 -1.08 8.77
C THR A 251 -14.65 -2.30 8.88
N ASN A 252 -13.74 -2.49 7.92
CA ASN A 252 -12.77 -3.58 7.95
C ASN A 252 -11.99 -3.61 9.26
N MET A 253 -11.33 -2.50 9.63
CA MET A 253 -10.49 -2.46 10.81
C MET A 253 -11.30 -2.59 12.11
N THR A 254 -12.47 -1.97 12.18
CA THR A 254 -13.36 -2.08 13.33
C THR A 254 -13.83 -3.52 13.55
N VAL A 255 -14.34 -4.16 12.50
CA VAL A 255 -14.81 -5.55 12.59
C VAL A 255 -13.67 -6.50 12.91
N ARG A 256 -12.49 -6.29 12.31
CA ARG A 256 -11.29 -7.09 12.59
C ARG A 256 -10.91 -7.04 14.07
N VAL A 257 -10.84 -5.85 14.67
CA VAL A 257 -10.50 -5.69 16.10
C VAL A 257 -11.59 -6.27 17.00
N ILE A 258 -12.86 -5.98 16.70
CA ILE A 258 -14.02 -6.50 17.48
C ILE A 258 -14.07 -8.03 17.40
N ALA A 259 -13.75 -8.65 16.27
CA ALA A 259 -13.72 -10.09 16.13
C ALA A 259 -12.50 -10.72 16.84
N ALA A 260 -11.31 -10.11 16.72
CA ALA A 260 -10.09 -10.64 17.31
C ALA A 260 -10.13 -10.60 18.85
N ALA A 261 -10.63 -9.53 19.45
CA ALA A 261 -10.58 -9.33 20.90
C ALA A 261 -11.27 -10.47 21.69
N PRO A 262 -12.53 -10.85 21.44
CA PRO A 262 -13.16 -11.97 22.15
C PRO A 262 -12.50 -13.32 21.83
N MET A 263 -12.06 -13.55 20.59
CA MET A 263 -11.38 -14.81 20.23
C MET A 263 -10.11 -15.00 21.05
N VAL A 264 -9.33 -13.93 21.23
CA VAL A 264 -8.06 -14.00 22.00
C VAL A 264 -8.32 -13.95 23.50
N LEU A 265 -9.15 -13.01 24.00
CA LEU A 265 -9.26 -12.71 25.43
C LEU A 265 -10.27 -13.60 26.17
N LEU A 266 -11.34 -14.06 25.48
CA LEU A 266 -12.41 -14.84 26.13
C LEU A 266 -12.33 -16.33 25.79
N TRP A 267 -12.02 -16.65 24.51
CA TRP A 267 -12.04 -18.03 24.02
C TRP A 267 -10.65 -18.66 23.97
N ASN A 268 -9.61 -17.90 24.30
CA ASN A 268 -8.20 -18.34 24.28
C ASN A 268 -7.80 -19.05 22.98
N PHE A 269 -8.31 -18.57 21.84
CA PHE A 269 -7.86 -19.06 20.55
C PHE A 269 -6.37 -18.71 20.38
N GLY A 270 -5.63 -19.64 19.78
CA GLY A 270 -4.24 -19.43 19.40
C GLY A 270 -4.09 -18.42 18.24
N ILE A 271 -3.02 -18.58 17.50
CA ILE A 271 -2.68 -17.69 16.36
C ILE A 271 -3.79 -17.68 15.28
N GLU A 272 -4.64 -18.71 15.23
CA GLU A 272 -5.76 -18.85 14.29
C GLU A 272 -6.83 -17.75 14.45
N ALA A 273 -6.95 -17.15 15.63
CA ALA A 273 -7.86 -16.02 15.87
C ALA A 273 -7.64 -14.87 14.89
N LEU A 274 -6.39 -14.65 14.50
CA LEU A 274 -6.00 -13.54 13.64
C LEU A 274 -6.50 -13.69 12.20
N PRO A 275 -6.23 -14.80 11.47
CA PRO A 275 -6.79 -15.03 10.14
C PRO A 275 -8.33 -14.96 10.12
N TYR A 276 -9.02 -15.55 11.11
CA TYR A 276 -10.48 -15.46 11.18
C TYR A 276 -10.99 -14.04 11.39
N SER A 277 -10.30 -13.24 12.19
CA SER A 277 -10.66 -11.83 12.35
C SER A 277 -10.43 -11.03 11.05
N TYR A 278 -9.40 -11.37 10.28
CA TYR A 278 -9.11 -10.78 8.97
C TYR A 278 -10.18 -11.14 7.96
N LEU A 279 -10.62 -12.39 7.94
CA LEU A 279 -11.74 -12.86 7.13
C LEU A 279 -13.00 -12.04 7.40
N ALA A 280 -13.38 -11.91 8.68
CA ALA A 280 -14.54 -11.12 9.09
C ALA A 280 -14.42 -9.66 8.63
N GLY A 281 -13.25 -9.05 8.78
CA GLY A 281 -12.98 -7.70 8.32
C GLY A 281 -13.11 -7.53 6.81
N TRP A 282 -12.55 -8.44 6.01
CA TRP A 282 -12.66 -8.38 4.54
C TRP A 282 -14.08 -8.62 4.04
N ILE A 283 -14.82 -9.55 4.64
CA ILE A 283 -16.24 -9.76 4.30
C ILE A 283 -17.05 -8.50 4.59
N ALA A 284 -16.87 -7.88 5.78
CA ALA A 284 -17.56 -6.66 6.13
C ALA A 284 -17.19 -5.49 5.20
N MET A 285 -15.93 -5.41 4.79
CA MET A 285 -15.43 -4.44 3.81
C MET A 285 -16.11 -4.62 2.45
N LEU A 286 -16.17 -5.86 1.97
CA LEU A 286 -16.80 -6.19 0.69
C LEU A 286 -18.28 -5.84 0.68
N LEU A 287 -19.00 -6.07 1.79
CA LEU A 287 -20.42 -5.68 1.93
C LEU A 287 -20.67 -4.16 1.87
N VAL A 288 -19.65 -3.36 2.23
CA VAL A 288 -19.76 -1.88 2.11
C VAL A 288 -19.43 -1.42 0.70
N GLU A 289 -18.62 -2.18 -0.04
CA GLU A 289 -18.15 -1.85 -1.39
C GLU A 289 -19.09 -2.34 -2.50
N THR A 290 -20.04 -3.24 -2.18
CA THR A 290 -21.05 -3.76 -3.11
C THR A 290 -22.41 -3.13 -2.88
#